data_771ba4ca13c3af9cc75f4bdafc2194bf
#
_entry.id   771ba4ca13c3af9cc75f4bdafc2194bf
#
_cell.length_a   1.000
_cell.length_b   1.000
_cell.length_c   1.000
_cell.angle_alpha   90.00
_cell.angle_beta   90.00
_cell.angle_gamma   90.00
#
_symmetry.space_group_name_H-M   'P 1'
#
loop_
_entity.id
_entity.type
_entity.pdbx_description
1 polymer ?
#
loop_
_entity_poly.entity_id
_entity_poly.type
_entity_poly.pdbx_seq_one_letter_code
_entity_poly.pdbx_strand_id
1 'polypeptide(L)'
;MATVKNTSKKSTTKTKKTTRDAIVSAYMDYVLMTETYPKSVYKFCKEHKFEEQEFYEHFASFKNLETSIWSDFYSLTITLLHKSEDYQQYANREKLLTFYYTFFEMLTANRSYVLMVLSKYEMPLKNLEQLKQLRQDVKEFAKGLISDANEGKKIKALQKNEMVFSEATWV
;
A
#
# COMPACT_ATOMS: atom_id res chain seq x y z
N MET A 1 63.86 -1.31 -25.44
CA MET A 1 62.64 -0.50 -25.55
C MET A 1 61.45 -1.38 -25.22
N ALA A 2 60.95 -1.31 -24.00
CA ALA A 2 59.82 -2.12 -23.56
C ALA A 2 58.61 -1.19 -23.35
N THR A 3 57.56 -1.40 -24.13
CA THR A 3 56.32 -0.60 -24.12
C THR A 3 55.40 -1.15 -23.04
N VAL A 4 55.19 -0.38 -21.98
CA VAL A 4 54.23 -0.69 -20.91
C VAL A 4 52.81 -0.39 -21.39
N LYS A 5 51.98 -1.42 -21.59
CA LYS A 5 50.54 -1.27 -21.81
C LYS A 5 49.84 -1.12 -20.48
N ASN A 6 49.35 0.10 -20.22
CA ASN A 6 48.52 0.43 -19.09
C ASN A 6 47.08 -0.01 -19.37
N THR A 7 46.63 -1.12 -18.79
CA THR A 7 45.26 -1.62 -18.91
C THR A 7 44.46 -1.08 -17.72
N SER A 8 43.75 0.03 -17.95
CA SER A 8 42.78 0.56 -17.00
C SER A 8 41.61 -0.42 -16.82
N LYS A 9 41.59 -1.10 -15.66
CA LYS A 9 40.44 -1.90 -15.24
C LYS A 9 39.30 -0.96 -14.84
N LYS A 10 38.32 -0.81 -15.73
CA LYS A 10 37.04 -0.18 -15.45
C LYS A 10 36.27 -1.09 -14.49
N SER A 11 36.28 -0.76 -13.19
CA SER A 11 35.45 -1.45 -12.19
C SER A 11 33.98 -1.09 -12.46
N THR A 12 33.28 -1.99 -13.10
CA THR A 12 31.80 -1.94 -13.17
C THR A 12 31.26 -2.30 -11.80
N THR A 13 31.03 -1.28 -10.97
CA THR A 13 30.20 -1.41 -9.77
C THR A 13 28.81 -1.79 -10.25
N LYS A 14 28.38 -3.04 -10.07
CA LYS A 14 26.99 -3.47 -10.26
C LYS A 14 26.14 -2.65 -9.31
N THR A 15 25.51 -1.60 -9.78
CA THR A 15 24.50 -0.84 -9.05
C THR A 15 23.39 -1.84 -8.72
N LYS A 16 23.17 -2.07 -7.42
CA LYS A 16 22.09 -2.94 -6.94
C LYS A 16 20.79 -2.27 -7.38
N LYS A 17 20.00 -2.94 -8.23
CA LYS A 17 18.72 -2.39 -8.73
C LYS A 17 17.86 -2.03 -7.52
N THR A 18 17.39 -0.77 -7.49
CA THR A 18 16.52 -0.27 -6.43
C THR A 18 15.18 -1.00 -6.51
N THR A 19 14.70 -1.50 -5.39
CA THR A 19 13.40 -2.18 -5.34
C THR A 19 12.29 -1.17 -5.09
N ARG A 20 11.07 -1.49 -5.52
CA ARG A 20 9.86 -0.73 -5.22
C ARG A 20 9.74 -0.41 -3.72
N ASP A 21 9.96 -1.40 -2.88
CA ASP A 21 9.84 -1.25 -1.42
C ASP A 21 10.89 -0.31 -0.83
N ALA A 22 12.09 -0.27 -1.40
CA ALA A 22 13.13 0.68 -1.00
C ALA A 22 12.72 2.13 -1.30
N ILE A 23 12.07 2.37 -2.44
CA ILE A 23 11.55 3.70 -2.81
C ILE A 23 10.41 4.11 -1.86
N VAL A 24 9.48 3.19 -1.56
CA VAL A 24 8.37 3.42 -0.62
C VAL A 24 8.90 3.75 0.77
N SER A 25 9.84 2.96 1.29
CA SER A 25 10.45 3.19 2.61
C SER A 25 11.15 4.53 2.67
N ALA A 26 11.99 4.85 1.68
CA ALA A 26 12.68 6.13 1.60
C ALA A 26 11.71 7.32 1.52
N TYR A 27 10.58 7.15 0.81
CA TYR A 27 9.56 8.19 0.73
C TYR A 27 8.86 8.42 2.08
N MET A 28 8.47 7.34 2.76
CA MET A 28 7.84 7.45 4.08
C MET A 28 8.79 8.11 5.09
N ASP A 29 10.06 7.69 5.11
CA ASP A 29 11.10 8.27 5.97
C ASP A 29 11.33 9.74 5.66
N TYR A 30 11.45 10.10 4.37
CA TYR A 30 11.61 11.51 3.95
C TYR A 30 10.47 12.38 4.48
N VAL A 31 9.23 11.96 4.25
CA VAL A 31 8.03 12.72 4.66
C VAL A 31 7.99 12.90 6.19
N LEU A 32 8.32 11.84 6.94
CA LEU A 32 8.33 11.89 8.41
C LEU A 32 9.48 12.75 8.98
N MET A 33 10.67 12.65 8.38
CA MET A 33 11.84 13.39 8.88
C MET A 33 11.79 14.88 8.54
N THR A 34 11.26 15.22 7.35
CA THR A 34 11.23 16.61 6.88
C THR A 34 9.91 17.32 7.17
N GLU A 35 8.87 16.58 7.60
CA GLU A 35 7.50 17.07 7.76
C GLU A 35 6.96 17.75 6.50
N THR A 36 7.54 17.44 5.34
CA THR A 36 7.18 18.03 4.04
C THR A 36 7.14 16.96 2.95
N TYR A 37 6.50 17.30 1.83
CA TYR A 37 6.41 16.41 0.67
C TYR A 37 7.47 16.76 -0.37
N PRO A 38 8.14 15.77 -0.99
CA PRO A 38 9.14 16.03 -2.01
C PRO A 38 8.48 16.67 -3.24
N LYS A 39 9.06 17.77 -3.73
CA LYS A 39 8.53 18.52 -4.88
C LYS A 39 9.05 18.03 -6.23
N SER A 40 10.13 17.27 -6.24
CA SER A 40 10.82 16.84 -7.47
C SER A 40 11.32 15.42 -7.32
N VAL A 41 10.91 14.55 -8.25
CA VAL A 41 11.38 13.15 -8.31
C VAL A 41 12.89 13.11 -8.47
N TYR A 42 13.45 13.96 -9.33
CA TYR A 42 14.89 14.05 -9.55
C TYR A 42 15.67 14.34 -8.24
N LYS A 43 15.23 15.36 -7.46
CA LYS A 43 15.90 15.71 -6.20
C LYS A 43 15.80 14.59 -5.18
N PHE A 44 14.61 14.03 -5.02
CA PHE A 44 14.35 12.90 -4.13
C PHE A 44 15.25 11.70 -4.47
N CYS A 45 15.31 11.32 -5.75
CA CYS A 45 16.14 10.20 -6.20
C CYS A 45 17.63 10.45 -5.95
N LYS A 46 18.12 11.68 -6.23
CA LYS A 46 19.53 12.04 -5.98
C LYS A 46 19.89 11.99 -4.49
N GLU A 47 19.01 12.46 -3.64
CA GLU A 47 19.19 12.45 -2.18
C GLU A 47 19.28 11.03 -1.62
N HIS A 48 18.44 10.13 -2.13
CA HIS A 48 18.38 8.73 -1.70
C HIS A 48 19.25 7.77 -2.54
N LYS A 49 20.05 8.31 -3.48
CA LYS A 49 20.94 7.53 -4.37
C LYS A 49 20.20 6.52 -5.25
N PHE A 50 19.01 6.88 -5.68
CA PHE A 50 18.23 6.15 -6.68
C PHE A 50 18.45 6.76 -8.07
N GLU A 51 18.27 5.95 -9.11
CA GLU A 51 18.15 6.48 -10.46
C GLU A 51 16.69 6.90 -10.72
N GLU A 52 16.50 8.05 -11.38
CA GLU A 52 15.15 8.54 -11.69
C GLU A 52 14.35 7.56 -12.57
N GLN A 53 15.06 6.84 -13.42
CA GLN A 53 14.46 5.80 -14.24
C GLN A 53 13.87 4.67 -13.38
N GLU A 54 14.55 4.24 -12.31
CA GLU A 54 14.06 3.21 -11.39
C GLU A 54 12.77 3.65 -10.67
N PHE A 55 12.69 4.94 -10.31
CA PHE A 55 11.45 5.47 -9.75
C PHE A 55 10.29 5.34 -10.73
N TYR A 56 10.49 5.77 -12.00
CA TYR A 56 9.44 5.72 -13.01
C TYR A 56 9.11 4.31 -13.53
N GLU A 57 9.97 3.33 -13.30
CA GLU A 57 9.62 1.92 -13.52
C GLU A 57 8.51 1.44 -12.56
N HIS A 58 8.40 2.04 -11.38
CA HIS A 58 7.46 1.63 -10.34
C HIS A 58 6.30 2.61 -10.13
N PHE A 59 6.55 3.90 -10.27
CA PHE A 59 5.58 4.94 -9.94
C PHE A 59 5.58 6.06 -10.98
N ALA A 60 4.39 6.39 -11.50
CA ALA A 60 4.23 7.49 -12.44
C ALA A 60 4.41 8.88 -11.77
N SER A 61 4.23 8.98 -10.45
CA SER A 61 4.34 10.22 -9.67
C SER A 61 4.33 9.94 -8.18
N PHE A 62 4.65 10.93 -7.35
CA PHE A 62 4.48 10.83 -5.89
C PHE A 62 3.02 10.57 -5.49
N LYS A 63 2.05 11.16 -6.19
CA LYS A 63 0.62 10.88 -5.92
C LYS A 63 0.29 9.40 -6.15
N ASN A 64 0.84 8.80 -7.20
CA ASN A 64 0.67 7.38 -7.47
C ASN A 64 1.36 6.52 -6.38
N LEU A 65 2.56 6.91 -5.94
CA LEU A 65 3.26 6.26 -4.83
C LEU A 65 2.45 6.37 -3.53
N GLU A 66 1.95 7.55 -3.16
CA GLU A 66 1.09 7.75 -1.98
C GLU A 66 -0.14 6.84 -1.98
N THR A 67 -0.82 6.76 -3.12
CA THR A 67 -1.98 5.86 -3.28
C THR A 67 -1.59 4.40 -3.15
N SER A 68 -0.43 4.01 -3.69
CA SER A 68 0.05 2.62 -3.63
C SER A 68 0.39 2.17 -2.21
N ILE A 69 0.84 3.06 -1.33
CA ILE A 69 1.11 2.73 0.08
C ILE A 69 -0.17 2.24 0.79
N TRP A 70 -1.30 2.85 0.52
CA TRP A 70 -2.58 2.40 1.06
C TRP A 70 -2.99 1.01 0.54
N SER A 71 -2.74 0.75 -0.75
CA SER A 71 -2.95 -0.58 -1.34
C SER A 71 -1.98 -1.61 -0.77
N ASP A 72 -0.76 -1.21 -0.43
CA ASP A 72 0.21 -2.08 0.23
C ASP A 72 -0.24 -2.46 1.65
N PHE A 73 -0.75 -1.51 2.44
CA PHE A 73 -1.32 -1.82 3.76
C PHE A 73 -2.46 -2.83 3.66
N TYR A 74 -3.36 -2.66 2.69
CA TYR A 74 -4.43 -3.62 2.44
C TYR A 74 -3.87 -4.99 2.02
N SER A 75 -2.99 -5.04 1.04
CA SER A 75 -2.44 -6.29 0.49
C SER A 75 -1.63 -7.07 1.54
N LEU A 76 -0.85 -6.38 2.37
CA LEU A 76 -0.13 -6.99 3.48
C LEU A 76 -1.08 -7.56 4.52
N THR A 77 -2.16 -6.84 4.85
CA THR A 77 -3.20 -7.33 5.75
C THR A 77 -3.82 -8.62 5.23
N ILE A 78 -4.26 -8.63 3.97
CA ILE A 78 -4.82 -9.83 3.33
C ILE A 78 -3.82 -10.99 3.33
N THR A 79 -2.54 -10.70 3.04
CA THR A 79 -1.47 -11.71 3.06
C THR A 79 -1.28 -12.31 4.46
N LEU A 80 -1.33 -11.50 5.51
CA LEU A 80 -1.23 -11.97 6.89
C LEU A 80 -2.41 -12.85 7.28
N LEU A 81 -3.62 -12.46 6.89
CA LEU A 81 -4.83 -13.25 7.15
C LEU A 81 -4.77 -14.62 6.46
N HIS A 82 -4.33 -14.66 5.21
CA HIS A 82 -4.23 -15.92 4.46
C HIS A 82 -3.12 -16.86 4.97
N LYS A 83 -2.14 -16.35 5.71
CA LYS A 83 -1.12 -17.18 6.38
C LYS A 83 -1.64 -17.89 7.62
N SER A 84 -2.74 -17.43 8.21
CA SER A 84 -3.36 -18.08 9.36
C SER A 84 -4.24 -19.24 8.90
N GLU A 85 -3.91 -20.44 9.35
CA GLU A 85 -4.72 -21.65 9.06
C GLU A 85 -6.14 -21.54 9.63
N ASP A 86 -6.27 -20.96 10.82
CA ASP A 86 -7.55 -20.78 11.49
C ASP A 86 -8.47 -19.82 10.74
N TYR A 87 -7.92 -18.79 10.08
CA TYR A 87 -8.69 -17.78 9.35
C TYR A 87 -9.59 -18.40 8.26
N GLN A 88 -9.13 -19.47 7.62
CA GLN A 88 -9.92 -20.14 6.57
C GLN A 88 -11.20 -20.77 7.12
N GLN A 89 -11.19 -21.17 8.40
CA GLN A 89 -12.30 -21.84 9.07
C GLN A 89 -13.29 -20.85 9.70
N TYR A 90 -12.93 -19.56 9.79
CA TYR A 90 -13.78 -18.54 10.40
C TYR A 90 -15.06 -18.31 9.63
N ALA A 91 -16.14 -18.03 10.34
CA ALA A 91 -17.37 -17.53 9.73
C ALA A 91 -17.11 -16.15 9.07
N ASN A 92 -17.89 -15.79 8.03
CA ASN A 92 -17.66 -14.56 7.27
C ASN A 92 -17.66 -13.27 8.13
N ARG A 93 -18.47 -13.27 9.22
CA ARG A 93 -18.44 -12.17 10.19
C ARG A 93 -17.09 -12.09 10.94
N GLU A 94 -16.56 -13.22 11.35
CA GLU A 94 -15.27 -13.31 12.04
C GLU A 94 -14.13 -12.95 11.10
N LYS A 95 -14.19 -13.38 9.84
CA LYS A 95 -13.23 -12.98 8.80
C LYS A 95 -13.18 -11.47 8.63
N LEU A 96 -14.34 -10.81 8.59
CA LEU A 96 -14.41 -9.35 8.47
C LEU A 96 -13.86 -8.65 9.71
N LEU A 97 -14.20 -9.12 10.91
CA LEU A 97 -13.67 -8.57 12.17
C LEU A 97 -12.15 -8.74 12.24
N THR A 98 -11.64 -9.92 11.93
CA THR A 98 -10.19 -10.20 11.92
C THR A 98 -9.46 -9.31 10.92
N PHE A 99 -10.07 -9.08 9.73
CA PHE A 99 -9.53 -8.13 8.77
C PHE A 99 -9.37 -6.73 9.40
N TYR A 100 -10.39 -6.19 10.02
CA TYR A 100 -10.31 -4.86 10.63
C TYR A 100 -9.29 -4.79 11.76
N TYR A 101 -9.22 -5.79 12.63
CA TYR A 101 -8.22 -5.84 13.70
C TYR A 101 -6.80 -5.80 13.11
N THR A 102 -6.50 -6.69 12.18
CA THR A 102 -5.16 -6.77 11.56
C THR A 102 -4.84 -5.50 10.77
N PHE A 103 -5.83 -4.93 10.07
CA PHE A 103 -5.64 -3.69 9.32
C PHE A 103 -5.37 -2.49 10.25
N PHE A 104 -6.11 -2.35 11.35
CA PHE A 104 -5.85 -1.30 12.33
C PHE A 104 -4.52 -1.48 13.07
N GLU A 105 -4.08 -2.70 13.33
CA GLU A 105 -2.72 -2.97 13.84
C GLU A 105 -1.67 -2.50 12.85
N MET A 106 -1.85 -2.78 11.56
CA MET A 106 -0.96 -2.29 10.48
C MET A 106 -0.92 -0.76 10.45
N LEU A 107 -2.06 -0.08 10.51
CA LEU A 107 -2.12 1.37 10.55
C LEU A 107 -1.48 1.95 11.82
N THR A 108 -1.64 1.27 12.95
CA THR A 108 -1.05 1.67 14.24
C THR A 108 0.47 1.54 14.22
N ALA A 109 1.00 0.48 13.61
CA ALA A 109 2.44 0.30 13.41
C ALA A 109 3.06 1.41 12.54
N ASN A 110 2.25 2.03 11.64
CA ASN A 110 2.65 3.13 10.77
C ASN A 110 1.99 4.46 11.15
N ARG A 111 1.60 4.62 12.42
CA ARG A 111 0.76 5.73 12.92
C ARG A 111 1.26 7.11 12.51
N SER A 112 2.55 7.38 12.64
CA SER A 112 3.11 8.70 12.35
C SER A 112 2.88 9.09 10.89
N TYR A 113 3.14 8.15 9.96
CA TYR A 113 2.90 8.36 8.54
C TYR A 113 1.40 8.54 8.25
N VAL A 114 0.57 7.66 8.79
CA VAL A 114 -0.89 7.68 8.57
C VAL A 114 -1.49 9.02 9.04
N LEU A 115 -1.15 9.48 10.24
CA LEU A 115 -1.65 10.75 10.76
C LEU A 115 -1.17 11.94 9.94
N MET A 116 0.10 11.96 9.56
CA MET A 116 0.67 13.04 8.77
C MET A 116 -0.01 13.15 7.40
N VAL A 117 -0.21 12.02 6.72
CA VAL A 117 -0.82 11.99 5.39
C VAL A 117 -2.32 12.33 5.43
N LEU A 118 -3.04 11.88 6.46
CA LEU A 118 -4.47 12.20 6.65
C LEU A 118 -4.70 13.64 7.11
N SER A 119 -3.69 14.34 7.61
CA SER A 119 -3.76 15.76 7.94
C SER A 119 -3.19 16.70 6.86
N LYS A 120 -2.82 16.17 5.70
CA LYS A 120 -2.13 16.89 4.60
C LYS A 120 -2.89 18.13 4.12
N TYR A 121 -4.21 18.09 4.12
CA TYR A 121 -5.07 19.18 3.67
C TYR A 121 -6.00 19.62 4.80
N GLU A 122 -6.27 20.92 4.89
CA GLU A 122 -7.25 21.47 5.84
C GLU A 122 -8.67 20.97 5.57
N MET A 123 -8.97 20.58 4.33
CA MET A 123 -10.27 20.03 3.94
C MET A 123 -10.27 18.49 4.11
N PRO A 124 -11.05 17.92 5.05
CA PRO A 124 -11.07 16.48 5.29
C PRO A 124 -11.37 15.63 4.06
N LEU A 125 -12.30 16.09 3.19
CA LEU A 125 -12.68 15.37 1.97
C LEU A 125 -11.50 15.20 0.98
N LYS A 126 -10.58 16.18 0.91
CA LYS A 126 -9.39 16.06 0.07
C LYS A 126 -8.40 15.02 0.62
N ASN A 127 -8.32 14.90 1.94
CA ASN A 127 -7.51 13.87 2.58
C ASN A 127 -8.02 12.47 2.27
N LEU A 128 -9.33 12.30 2.07
CA LEU A 128 -9.95 11.02 1.73
C LEU A 128 -9.79 10.61 0.26
N GLU A 129 -9.44 11.52 -0.65
CA GLU A 129 -9.22 11.17 -2.07
C GLU A 129 -8.17 10.09 -2.26
N GLN A 130 -7.11 10.11 -1.47
CA GLN A 130 -6.04 9.11 -1.52
C GLN A 130 -6.50 7.72 -1.07
N LEU A 131 -7.58 7.64 -0.29
CA LEU A 131 -8.17 6.38 0.19
C LEU A 131 -9.18 5.76 -0.79
N LYS A 132 -9.41 6.40 -1.95
CA LYS A 132 -10.43 5.93 -2.90
C LYS A 132 -10.20 4.49 -3.36
N GLN A 133 -8.94 4.12 -3.66
CA GLN A 133 -8.60 2.76 -4.04
C GLN A 133 -8.76 1.80 -2.86
N LEU A 134 -8.23 2.15 -1.69
CA LEU A 134 -8.41 1.37 -0.47
C LEU A 134 -9.88 1.10 -0.16
N ARG A 135 -10.74 2.13 -0.29
CA ARG A 135 -12.20 1.97 -0.11
C ARG A 135 -12.77 0.94 -1.08
N GLN A 136 -12.35 0.98 -2.33
CA GLN A 136 -12.80 0.02 -3.34
C GLN A 136 -12.34 -1.40 -3.00
N ASP A 137 -11.08 -1.58 -2.61
CA ASP A 137 -10.51 -2.88 -2.26
C ASP A 137 -11.21 -3.50 -1.03
N VAL A 138 -11.47 -2.70 0.02
CA VAL A 138 -12.20 -3.14 1.22
C VAL A 138 -13.65 -3.52 0.91
N LYS A 139 -14.31 -2.73 0.06
CA LYS A 139 -15.69 -3.04 -0.38
C LYS A 139 -15.75 -4.33 -1.20
N GLU A 140 -14.81 -4.56 -2.08
CA GLU A 140 -14.75 -5.77 -2.89
C GLU A 140 -14.50 -7.01 -2.01
N PHE A 141 -13.59 -6.89 -1.05
CA PHE A 141 -13.37 -7.94 -0.04
C PHE A 141 -14.65 -8.25 0.75
N ALA A 142 -15.33 -7.24 1.28
CA ALA A 142 -16.58 -7.41 2.02
C ALA A 142 -17.69 -8.02 1.15
N LYS A 143 -17.77 -7.60 -0.11
CA LYS A 143 -18.72 -8.15 -1.08
C LYS A 143 -18.50 -9.63 -1.32
N GLY A 144 -17.25 -10.07 -1.49
CA GLY A 144 -16.89 -11.49 -1.58
C GLY A 144 -17.43 -12.30 -0.39
N LEU A 145 -17.16 -11.83 0.86
CA LEU A 145 -17.65 -12.50 2.06
C LEU A 145 -19.19 -12.55 2.15
N ILE A 146 -19.89 -11.53 1.64
CA ILE A 146 -21.36 -11.49 1.63
C ILE A 146 -21.91 -12.45 0.59
N SER A 147 -21.28 -12.50 -0.59
CA SER A 147 -21.64 -13.44 -1.66
C SER A 147 -21.52 -14.89 -1.18
N ASP A 148 -20.38 -15.26 -0.59
CA ASP A 148 -20.16 -16.59 0.00
C ASP A 148 -21.21 -16.93 1.07
N ALA A 149 -21.61 -15.93 1.90
CA ALA A 149 -22.65 -16.10 2.90
C ALA A 149 -24.07 -16.28 2.30
N ASN A 150 -24.26 -15.81 1.07
CA ASN A 150 -25.54 -15.92 0.36
C ASN A 150 -25.69 -17.22 -0.45
N GLU A 151 -24.59 -17.85 -0.88
CA GLU A 151 -24.62 -19.05 -1.72
C GLU A 151 -25.42 -20.22 -1.10
N GLY A 152 -25.36 -20.37 0.23
CA GLY A 152 -26.12 -21.39 0.96
C GLY A 152 -27.61 -21.07 1.18
N LYS A 153 -28.10 -19.87 0.79
CA LYS A 153 -29.46 -19.42 1.11
C LYS A 153 -30.39 -19.54 -0.10
N LYS A 154 -31.32 -20.51 -0.04
CA LYS A 154 -32.31 -20.74 -1.10
C LYS A 154 -33.40 -19.65 -1.19
N ILE A 155 -33.66 -18.90 -0.12
CA ILE A 155 -34.72 -17.89 -0.06
C ILE A 155 -34.11 -16.51 -0.24
N LYS A 156 -34.47 -15.80 -1.33
CA LYS A 156 -33.96 -14.45 -1.64
C LYS A 156 -34.15 -13.43 -0.50
N ALA A 157 -35.25 -13.52 0.25
CA ALA A 157 -35.52 -12.64 1.39
C ALA A 157 -34.50 -12.78 2.55
N LEU A 158 -33.75 -13.89 2.61
CA LEU A 158 -32.70 -14.13 3.61
C LEU A 158 -31.30 -13.75 3.09
N GLN A 159 -31.18 -13.42 1.82
CA GLN A 159 -29.92 -12.98 1.22
C GLN A 159 -29.66 -11.52 1.58
N LYS A 160 -28.43 -11.22 1.94
CA LYS A 160 -27.99 -9.84 2.21
C LYS A 160 -27.76 -9.11 0.89
N ASN A 161 -28.18 -7.86 0.82
CA ASN A 161 -27.86 -7.02 -0.32
C ASN A 161 -26.38 -6.64 -0.30
N GLU A 162 -25.60 -7.17 -1.25
CA GLU A 162 -24.14 -6.99 -1.33
C GLU A 162 -23.74 -5.52 -1.42
N MET A 163 -24.48 -4.72 -2.18
CA MET A 163 -24.18 -3.29 -2.33
C MET A 163 -24.34 -2.56 -0.99
N VAL A 164 -25.47 -2.74 -0.32
CA VAL A 164 -25.78 -2.03 0.94
C VAL A 164 -24.81 -2.45 2.04
N PHE A 165 -24.57 -3.75 2.20
CA PHE A 165 -23.70 -4.24 3.27
C PHE A 165 -22.23 -3.95 3.02
N SER A 166 -21.77 -3.95 1.77
CA SER A 166 -20.38 -3.57 1.45
C SER A 166 -20.13 -2.06 1.65
N GLU A 167 -21.11 -1.19 1.38
CA GLU A 167 -21.01 0.22 1.76
C GLU A 167 -20.95 0.41 3.28
N ALA A 168 -21.81 -0.29 4.02
CA ALA A 168 -21.82 -0.21 5.50
C ALA A 168 -20.52 -0.67 6.16
N THR A 169 -19.69 -1.47 5.49
CA THR A 169 -18.38 -1.90 6.02
C THR A 169 -17.33 -0.79 5.92
N TRP A 170 -17.54 0.24 5.12
CA TRP A 170 -16.60 1.35 4.98
C TRP A 170 -16.92 2.55 5.88
N VAL A 171 -18.15 2.72 6.30
CA VAL A 171 -18.62 3.83 7.16
C VAL A 171 -18.25 3.57 8.61
#